data_5bde88c7dbc71b689e1a26ee749a7d6e
#
_entry.id   5bde88c7dbc71b689e1a26ee749a7d6e
#
_cell.length_a   1.000
_cell.length_b   1.000
_cell.length_c   1.000
_cell.angle_alpha   90.00
_cell.angle_beta   90.00
_cell.angle_gamma   90.00
#
_symmetry.space_group_name_H-M   'P 1'
#
loop_
_entity.id
_entity.type
_entity.pdbx_description
1 polymer ?
#
loop_
_entity_poly.entity_id
_entity_poly.type
_entity_poly.pdbx_seq_one_letter_code
_entity_poly.pdbx_strand_id
1 'polypeptide(L)'
;MIILDFDYRVIKSKRKTATIEIDENCNIVLRVPLRFSQKSIDDLLNRHTNWIEKHLLIQKEKQQHKIVLSPEQIMALKLKAKEIIPQKVEHFAKIMNIKPTSVKITSAQKRFGSCSGKNSLCFSYILMQYPEKAIDYVVVHELAHIVHKNHSKDFYKLIATYLPDYKERIKLLKSPIKE
;
A
#
# COMPACT_ATOMS: atom_id res chain seq x y z
N MET A 1 18.89 22.56 25.99
CA MET A 1 17.74 21.64 25.78
C MET A 1 16.82 22.32 24.77
N ILE A 2 16.93 21.97 23.50
CA ILE A 2 16.12 22.57 22.44
C ILE A 2 14.77 21.87 22.53
N ILE A 3 13.76 22.55 23.06
CA ILE A 3 12.37 22.15 22.96
C ILE A 3 11.98 22.48 21.51
N LEU A 4 12.08 21.50 20.65
CA LEU A 4 11.47 21.61 19.32
C LEU A 4 9.94 21.57 19.55
N ASP A 5 9.30 22.70 19.31
CA ASP A 5 7.85 22.87 19.44
C ASP A 5 7.17 22.17 18.25
N PHE A 6 6.95 20.86 18.38
CA PHE A 6 6.20 20.12 17.40
C PHE A 6 4.70 20.26 17.71
N ASP A 7 3.94 20.72 16.76
CA ASP A 7 2.49 20.59 16.79
C ASP A 7 2.12 19.10 16.70
N TYR A 8 1.49 18.57 17.76
CA TYR A 8 1.10 17.17 17.81
C TYR A 8 -0.30 16.96 18.38
N ARG A 9 -0.96 15.91 17.94
CA ARG A 9 -2.26 15.47 18.44
C ARG A 9 -2.09 14.22 19.31
N VAL A 10 -2.70 14.21 20.52
CA VAL A 10 -2.68 13.05 21.40
C VAL A 10 -4.02 12.31 21.35
N ILE A 11 -3.96 11.00 21.10
CA ILE A 11 -5.11 10.09 21.15
C ILE A 11 -4.86 9.07 22.27
N LYS A 12 -5.62 9.19 23.35
CA LYS A 12 -5.58 8.26 24.48
C LYS A 12 -6.54 7.09 24.27
N SER A 13 -6.11 5.86 24.51
CA SER A 13 -6.94 4.65 24.36
C SER A 13 -6.51 3.53 25.32
N LYS A 14 -7.30 2.44 25.39
CA LYS A 14 -7.00 1.24 26.22
C LYS A 14 -5.88 0.39 25.62
N ARG A 15 -4.75 0.99 25.29
CA ARG A 15 -3.55 0.32 24.76
C ARG A 15 -2.45 0.22 25.81
N LYS A 16 -1.53 -0.72 25.64
CA LYS A 16 -0.38 -0.92 26.54
C LYS A 16 0.89 -0.18 26.07
N THR A 17 0.97 0.22 24.82
CA THR A 17 2.16 0.83 24.19
C THR A 17 1.86 2.23 23.68
N ALA A 18 2.86 3.11 23.68
CA ALA A 18 2.82 4.40 23.01
C ALA A 18 3.41 4.27 21.59
N THR A 19 2.82 4.98 20.62
CA THR A 19 3.35 5.08 19.25
C THR A 19 3.31 6.51 18.77
N ILE A 20 4.29 6.87 17.93
CA ILE A 20 4.35 8.11 17.17
C ILE A 20 4.00 7.75 15.72
N GLU A 21 3.07 8.47 15.14
CA GLU A 21 2.66 8.35 13.74
C GLU A 21 2.77 9.73 13.09
N ILE A 22 3.16 9.78 11.82
CA ILE A 22 3.04 10.98 11.00
C ILE A 22 2.00 10.68 9.94
N ASP A 23 0.91 11.45 9.95
CA ASP A 23 -0.20 11.25 9.03
C ASP A 23 0.09 11.78 7.61
N GLU A 24 -0.85 11.57 6.69
CA GLU A 24 -0.72 11.99 5.29
C GLU A 24 -0.63 13.53 5.13
N ASN A 25 -1.03 14.29 6.16
CA ASN A 25 -1.00 15.76 6.18
C ASN A 25 0.20 16.32 6.95
N CYS A 26 1.20 15.48 7.23
CA CYS A 26 2.39 15.82 8.03
C CYS A 26 2.07 16.18 9.50
N ASN A 27 0.91 15.80 10.05
CA ASN A 27 0.64 15.98 11.47
C ASN A 27 1.25 14.85 12.27
N ILE A 28 1.82 15.19 13.43
CA ILE A 28 2.32 14.20 14.38
C ILE A 28 1.16 13.72 15.25
N VAL A 29 0.89 12.42 15.26
CA VAL A 29 -0.17 11.81 16.04
C VAL A 29 0.46 10.84 17.06
N LEU A 30 0.25 11.14 18.34
CA LEU A 30 0.67 10.27 19.45
C LEU A 30 -0.51 9.42 19.89
N ARG A 31 -0.38 8.10 19.76
CA ARG A 31 -1.36 7.17 20.33
C ARG A 31 -0.78 6.57 21.60
N VAL A 32 -1.39 6.88 22.74
CA VAL A 32 -0.84 6.56 24.07
C VAL A 32 -1.87 5.87 24.96
N PRO A 33 -1.43 5.16 26.03
CA PRO A 33 -2.32 4.63 27.05
C PRO A 33 -3.10 5.73 27.78
N LEU A 34 -4.27 5.38 28.38
CA LEU A 34 -5.13 6.34 29.09
C LEU A 34 -4.41 7.10 30.21
N ARG A 35 -3.49 6.42 30.93
CA ARG A 35 -2.74 6.98 32.08
C ARG A 35 -1.36 7.53 31.68
N PHE A 36 -1.15 7.87 30.40
CA PHE A 36 0.14 8.40 29.96
C PHE A 36 0.24 9.89 30.33
N SER A 37 1.27 10.26 31.12
CA SER A 37 1.45 11.62 31.62
C SER A 37 2.02 12.56 30.57
N GLN A 38 1.86 13.88 30.75
CA GLN A 38 2.48 14.88 29.86
C GLN A 38 4.00 14.72 29.84
N LYS A 39 4.64 14.56 31.00
CA LYS A 39 6.09 14.29 31.11
C LYS A 39 6.52 13.09 30.26
N SER A 40 5.73 12.01 30.27
CA SER A 40 6.02 10.82 29.44
C SER A 40 5.86 11.10 27.95
N ILE A 41 4.96 12.00 27.56
CA ILE A 41 4.82 12.46 26.17
C ILE A 41 6.06 13.24 25.76
N ASP A 42 6.49 14.20 26.56
CA ASP A 42 7.65 15.05 26.30
C ASP A 42 8.93 14.21 26.21
N ASP A 43 9.12 13.26 27.13
CA ASP A 43 10.23 12.30 27.09
C ASP A 43 10.20 11.41 25.84
N LEU A 44 9.01 11.01 25.38
CA LEU A 44 8.83 10.22 24.16
C LEU A 44 9.21 11.02 22.92
N LEU A 45 8.73 12.25 22.80
CA LEU A 45 9.05 13.16 21.69
C LEU A 45 10.55 13.47 21.65
N ASN A 46 11.15 13.82 22.79
CA ASN A 46 12.58 14.13 22.89
C ASN A 46 13.46 12.95 22.48
N ARG A 47 13.13 11.72 22.87
CA ARG A 47 13.88 10.52 22.46
C ARG A 47 13.76 10.20 20.99
N HIS A 48 12.70 10.62 20.33
CA HIS A 48 12.42 10.31 18.93
C HIS A 48 12.51 11.52 17.98
N THR A 49 13.09 12.63 18.43
CA THR A 49 13.20 13.87 17.63
C THR A 49 13.78 13.62 16.23
N ASN A 50 14.94 12.99 16.14
CA ASN A 50 15.59 12.70 14.85
C ASN A 50 14.71 11.81 13.94
N TRP A 51 13.98 10.87 14.52
CA TRP A 51 13.05 10.03 13.78
C TRP A 51 11.88 10.85 13.24
N ILE A 52 11.32 11.74 14.06
CA ILE A 52 10.19 12.61 13.70
C ILE A 52 10.61 13.54 12.55
N GLU A 53 11.73 14.25 12.68
CA GLU A 53 12.23 15.15 11.66
C GLU A 53 12.46 14.45 10.32
N LYS A 54 13.16 13.32 10.35
CA LYS A 54 13.41 12.51 9.15
C LYS A 54 12.12 12.08 8.47
N HIS A 55 11.12 11.63 9.25
CA HIS A 55 9.88 11.14 8.67
C HIS A 55 8.95 12.28 8.23
N LEU A 56 9.00 13.44 8.86
CA LEU A 56 8.34 14.66 8.38
C LEU A 56 8.89 15.09 7.02
N LEU A 57 10.21 15.08 6.85
CA LEU A 57 10.84 15.40 5.55
C LEU A 57 10.38 14.42 4.48
N ILE A 58 10.47 13.11 4.75
CA ILE A 58 10.01 12.07 3.83
C ILE A 58 8.51 12.24 3.48
N GLN A 59 7.68 12.60 4.45
CA GLN A 59 6.25 12.78 4.21
C GLN A 59 5.95 14.05 3.41
N LYS A 60 6.67 15.16 3.67
CA LYS A 60 6.60 16.39 2.87
C LYS A 60 7.02 16.15 1.41
N GLU A 61 8.12 15.43 1.19
CA GLU A 61 8.55 15.04 -0.16
C GLU A 61 7.48 14.20 -0.88
N LYS A 62 6.87 13.24 -0.19
CA LYS A 62 5.76 12.45 -0.74
C LYS A 62 4.55 13.31 -1.10
N GLN A 63 4.23 14.32 -0.29
CA GLN A 63 3.14 15.25 -0.60
C GLN A 63 3.43 16.10 -1.84
N GLN A 64 4.65 16.63 -1.96
CA GLN A 64 5.07 17.41 -3.12
C GLN A 64 5.03 16.60 -4.42
N HIS A 65 5.26 15.28 -4.34
CA HIS A 65 5.24 14.36 -5.48
C HIS A 65 3.91 13.63 -5.64
N LYS A 66 2.89 13.94 -4.82
CA LYS A 66 1.56 13.31 -4.92
C LYS A 66 0.89 13.80 -6.21
N ILE A 67 0.86 12.95 -7.22
CA ILE A 67 0.10 13.20 -8.44
C ILE A 67 -1.39 13.24 -8.06
N VAL A 68 -1.96 14.44 -8.07
CA VAL A 68 -3.41 14.62 -7.90
C VAL A 68 -4.05 14.43 -9.26
N LEU A 69 -4.66 13.28 -9.47
CA LEU A 69 -5.39 12.98 -10.71
C LEU A 69 -6.68 13.80 -10.81
N SER A 70 -6.97 14.33 -11.97
CA SER A 70 -8.27 14.93 -12.24
C SER A 70 -9.39 13.88 -12.27
N PRO A 71 -10.67 14.28 -12.08
CA PRO A 71 -11.80 13.35 -12.20
C PRO A 71 -11.83 12.61 -13.54
N GLU A 72 -11.47 13.28 -14.63
CA GLU A 72 -11.42 12.74 -16.01
C GLU A 72 -10.31 11.68 -16.11
N GLN A 73 -9.12 11.96 -15.56
CA GLN A 73 -8.02 11.00 -15.50
C GLN A 73 -8.38 9.76 -14.68
N ILE A 74 -9.04 9.96 -13.55
CA ILE A 74 -9.54 8.85 -12.72
C ILE A 74 -10.54 7.99 -13.51
N MET A 75 -11.45 8.63 -14.24
CA MET A 75 -12.43 7.91 -15.06
C MET A 75 -11.75 7.12 -16.19
N ALA A 76 -10.80 7.72 -16.88
CA ALA A 76 -10.02 7.05 -17.93
C ALA A 76 -9.26 5.83 -17.39
N LEU A 77 -8.58 5.97 -16.24
CA LEU A 77 -7.89 4.85 -15.59
C LEU A 77 -8.84 3.74 -15.15
N LYS A 78 -10.04 4.07 -14.66
CA LYS A 78 -11.08 3.08 -14.30
C LYS A 78 -11.58 2.32 -15.52
N LEU A 79 -11.80 2.98 -16.65
CA LEU A 79 -12.21 2.33 -17.89
C LEU A 79 -11.10 1.39 -18.38
N LYS A 80 -9.86 1.88 -18.45
CA LYS A 80 -8.69 1.07 -18.82
C LYS A 80 -8.52 -0.15 -17.91
N ALA A 81 -8.71 0.01 -16.59
CA ALA A 81 -8.61 -1.09 -15.64
C ALA A 81 -9.70 -2.15 -15.85
N LYS A 82 -10.94 -1.73 -16.15
CA LYS A 82 -12.06 -2.64 -16.44
C LYS A 82 -11.85 -3.46 -17.72
N GLU A 83 -11.09 -2.94 -18.67
CA GLU A 83 -10.76 -3.62 -19.92
C GLU A 83 -9.56 -4.56 -19.74
N ILE A 84 -8.45 -4.04 -19.24
CA ILE A 84 -7.16 -4.75 -19.23
C ILE A 84 -7.08 -5.81 -18.12
N ILE A 85 -7.50 -5.48 -16.88
CA ILE A 85 -7.29 -6.38 -15.76
C ILE A 85 -8.03 -7.72 -15.90
N PRO A 86 -9.31 -7.77 -16.31
CA PRO A 86 -10.00 -9.05 -16.50
C PRO A 86 -9.30 -9.94 -17.53
N GLN A 87 -8.81 -9.38 -18.65
CA GLN A 87 -8.09 -10.13 -19.69
C GLN A 87 -6.78 -10.73 -19.14
N LYS A 88 -6.01 -9.94 -18.38
CA LYS A 88 -4.79 -10.44 -17.73
C LYS A 88 -5.09 -11.51 -16.67
N VAL A 89 -6.15 -11.33 -15.88
CA VAL A 89 -6.58 -12.34 -14.91
C VAL A 89 -6.97 -13.63 -15.61
N GLU A 90 -7.74 -13.56 -16.70
CA GLU A 90 -8.13 -14.75 -17.48
C GLU A 90 -6.90 -15.46 -18.05
N HIS A 91 -5.97 -14.72 -18.66
CA HIS A 91 -4.73 -15.25 -19.20
C HIS A 91 -3.91 -16.01 -18.15
N PHE A 92 -3.59 -15.34 -17.04
CA PHE A 92 -2.77 -15.98 -15.99
C PHE A 92 -3.53 -17.06 -15.22
N ALA A 93 -4.83 -16.92 -14.99
CA ALA A 93 -5.67 -17.94 -14.37
C ALA A 93 -5.65 -19.25 -15.17
N LYS A 94 -5.72 -19.15 -16.52
CA LYS A 94 -5.61 -20.29 -17.43
C LYS A 94 -4.23 -20.95 -17.33
N ILE A 95 -3.15 -20.19 -17.39
CA ILE A 95 -1.77 -20.69 -17.31
C ILE A 95 -1.48 -21.34 -15.95
N MET A 96 -1.98 -20.72 -14.87
CA MET A 96 -1.80 -21.19 -13.50
C MET A 96 -2.77 -22.33 -13.12
N ASN A 97 -3.73 -22.64 -14.00
CA ASN A 97 -4.83 -23.57 -13.72
C ASN A 97 -5.60 -23.20 -12.43
N ILE A 98 -5.90 -21.91 -12.26
CA ILE A 98 -6.59 -21.36 -11.08
C ILE A 98 -7.86 -20.66 -11.55
N LYS A 99 -8.97 -20.82 -10.81
CA LYS A 99 -10.25 -20.20 -11.13
C LYS A 99 -10.68 -19.21 -10.04
N PRO A 100 -10.56 -17.90 -10.23
CA PRO A 100 -11.14 -16.91 -9.32
C PRO A 100 -12.66 -16.93 -9.40
N THR A 101 -13.35 -16.61 -8.28
CA THR A 101 -14.82 -16.55 -8.24
C THR A 101 -15.38 -15.28 -8.85
N SER A 102 -14.65 -14.20 -8.79
CA SER A 102 -14.99 -12.92 -9.43
C SER A 102 -13.78 -11.98 -9.49
N VAL A 103 -13.84 -11.01 -10.40
CA VAL A 103 -12.86 -9.93 -10.53
C VAL A 103 -13.58 -8.59 -10.43
N LYS A 104 -13.09 -7.68 -9.57
CA LYS A 104 -13.68 -6.35 -9.35
C LYS A 104 -12.61 -5.28 -9.42
N ILE A 105 -12.96 -4.15 -10.05
CA ILE A 105 -12.13 -2.94 -10.04
C ILE A 105 -12.61 -2.02 -8.93
N THR A 106 -11.69 -1.52 -8.11
CA THR A 106 -11.96 -0.70 -6.92
C THR A 106 -11.20 0.62 -6.97
N SER A 107 -11.60 1.54 -6.09
CA SER A 107 -10.91 2.82 -5.88
C SER A 107 -9.99 2.80 -4.65
N ALA A 108 -9.49 1.63 -4.25
CA ALA A 108 -8.56 1.51 -3.13
C ALA A 108 -7.24 2.23 -3.44
N GLN A 109 -6.78 3.08 -2.51
CA GLN A 109 -5.55 3.88 -2.68
C GLN A 109 -4.33 3.29 -1.97
N LYS A 110 -4.55 2.42 -0.98
CA LYS A 110 -3.47 1.85 -0.12
C LYS A 110 -3.01 0.46 -0.56
N ARG A 111 -3.64 -0.13 -1.58
CA ARG A 111 -3.29 -1.47 -2.09
C ARG A 111 -3.65 -1.60 -3.56
N PHE A 112 -2.85 -2.32 -4.30
CA PHE A 112 -3.05 -2.56 -5.73
C PHE A 112 -4.06 -3.67 -6.00
N GLY A 113 -4.10 -4.69 -5.14
CA GLY A 113 -5.01 -5.82 -5.24
C GLY A 113 -5.39 -6.41 -3.89
N SER A 114 -6.28 -7.38 -3.89
CA SER A 114 -6.60 -8.26 -2.76
C SER A 114 -7.37 -9.49 -3.21
N CYS A 115 -7.11 -10.62 -2.56
CA CYS A 115 -7.86 -11.86 -2.72
C CYS A 115 -8.64 -12.15 -1.43
N SER A 116 -9.97 -12.32 -1.54
CA SER A 116 -10.81 -12.69 -0.40
C SER A 116 -10.70 -14.19 -0.04
N GLY A 117 -11.17 -14.57 1.17
CA GLY A 117 -11.28 -15.97 1.57
C GLY A 117 -12.15 -16.82 0.62
N LYS A 118 -13.08 -16.19 -0.12
CA LYS A 118 -13.92 -16.80 -1.14
C LYS A 118 -13.33 -16.76 -2.56
N ASN A 119 -12.01 -16.49 -2.70
CA ASN A 119 -11.30 -16.39 -3.97
C ASN A 119 -11.82 -15.32 -4.95
N SER A 120 -12.48 -14.27 -4.44
CA SER A 120 -12.83 -13.08 -5.20
C SER A 120 -11.66 -12.14 -5.22
N LEU A 121 -11.26 -11.68 -6.41
CA LEU A 121 -10.16 -10.76 -6.64
C LEU A 121 -10.66 -9.33 -6.78
N CYS A 122 -9.97 -8.39 -6.15
CA CYS A 122 -10.20 -6.96 -6.32
C CYS A 122 -8.89 -6.29 -6.74
N PHE A 123 -8.95 -5.36 -7.69
CA PHE A 123 -7.79 -4.59 -8.15
C PHE A 123 -8.10 -3.10 -8.14
N SER A 124 -7.13 -2.29 -7.76
CA SER A 124 -7.25 -0.84 -7.83
C SER A 124 -7.01 -0.34 -9.25
N TYR A 125 -7.82 0.63 -9.70
CA TYR A 125 -7.60 1.31 -10.97
C TYR A 125 -6.24 2.04 -11.04
N ILE A 126 -5.67 2.42 -9.89
CA ILE A 126 -4.36 3.07 -9.78
C ILE A 126 -3.26 2.20 -10.41
N LEU A 127 -3.45 0.89 -10.45
CA LEU A 127 -2.51 -0.05 -11.06
C LEU A 127 -2.24 0.27 -12.53
N MET A 128 -3.17 0.96 -13.21
CA MET A 128 -3.01 1.40 -14.62
C MET A 128 -1.97 2.51 -14.80
N GLN A 129 -1.49 3.11 -13.74
CA GLN A 129 -0.38 4.08 -13.76
C GLN A 129 1.00 3.40 -13.77
N TYR A 130 1.06 2.09 -13.74
CA TYR A 130 2.31 1.32 -13.64
C TYR A 130 2.59 0.55 -14.93
N PRO A 131 3.87 0.21 -15.18
CA PRO A 131 4.24 -0.58 -16.35
C PRO A 131 3.51 -1.93 -16.38
N GLU A 132 3.27 -2.44 -17.59
CA GLU A 132 2.57 -3.70 -17.81
C GLU A 132 3.15 -4.86 -16.98
N LYS A 133 4.47 -4.97 -16.92
CA LYS A 133 5.15 -5.99 -16.09
C LYS A 133 4.79 -5.90 -14.60
N ALA A 134 4.54 -4.71 -14.07
CA ALA A 134 4.09 -4.52 -12.69
C ALA A 134 2.62 -4.95 -12.52
N ILE A 135 1.76 -4.67 -13.52
CA ILE A 135 0.37 -5.12 -13.54
C ILE A 135 0.31 -6.65 -13.53
N ASP A 136 1.09 -7.31 -14.40
CA ASP A 136 1.17 -8.78 -14.45
C ASP A 136 1.57 -9.38 -13.11
N TYR A 137 2.57 -8.77 -12.45
CA TYR A 137 2.99 -9.22 -11.13
C TYR A 137 1.85 -9.14 -10.11
N VAL A 138 1.10 -8.04 -10.05
CA VAL A 138 -0.01 -7.91 -9.11
C VAL A 138 -1.12 -8.91 -9.43
N VAL A 139 -1.42 -9.14 -10.71
CA VAL A 139 -2.41 -10.15 -11.12
C VAL A 139 -2.00 -11.54 -10.67
N VAL A 140 -0.76 -11.96 -10.95
CA VAL A 140 -0.23 -13.29 -10.54
C VAL A 140 -0.16 -13.40 -9.01
N HIS A 141 0.19 -12.32 -8.31
CA HIS A 141 0.21 -12.25 -6.84
C HIS A 141 -1.18 -12.53 -6.24
N GLU A 142 -2.22 -11.87 -6.74
CA GLU A 142 -3.58 -12.07 -6.25
C GLU A 142 -4.13 -13.46 -6.63
N LEU A 143 -3.77 -14.00 -7.78
CA LEU A 143 -4.10 -15.37 -8.17
C LEU A 143 -3.39 -16.39 -7.26
N ALA A 144 -2.12 -16.17 -6.93
CA ALA A 144 -1.37 -17.03 -6.03
C ALA A 144 -2.00 -17.09 -4.63
N HIS A 145 -2.68 -16.04 -4.19
CA HIS A 145 -3.44 -16.04 -2.94
C HIS A 145 -4.66 -16.97 -2.93
N ILE A 146 -5.14 -17.44 -4.08
CA ILE A 146 -6.18 -18.48 -4.13
C ILE A 146 -5.63 -19.80 -3.59
N VAL A 147 -4.36 -20.10 -3.87
CA VAL A 147 -3.66 -21.33 -3.44
C VAL A 147 -3.03 -21.14 -2.05
N HIS A 148 -2.31 -20.05 -1.86
CA HIS A 148 -1.58 -19.76 -0.62
C HIS A 148 -2.08 -18.46 -0.01
N LYS A 149 -2.82 -18.53 1.10
CA LYS A 149 -3.42 -17.35 1.76
C LYS A 149 -2.41 -16.46 2.49
N ASN A 150 -1.19 -16.91 2.66
CA ASN A 150 -0.08 -16.16 3.30
C ASN A 150 1.11 -16.05 2.36
N HIS A 151 2.02 -15.13 2.65
CA HIS A 151 3.25 -14.91 1.87
C HIS A 151 4.38 -15.85 2.31
N SER A 152 4.12 -17.16 2.34
CA SER A 152 5.10 -18.20 2.66
C SER A 152 6.15 -18.38 1.56
N LYS A 153 7.16 -19.21 1.80
CA LYS A 153 8.13 -19.58 0.78
C LYS A 153 7.46 -20.23 -0.45
N ASP A 154 6.43 -21.04 -0.24
CA ASP A 154 5.71 -21.72 -1.33
C ASP A 154 4.85 -20.75 -2.14
N PHE A 155 4.30 -19.69 -1.52
CA PHE A 155 3.66 -18.60 -2.23
C PHE A 155 4.61 -17.95 -3.24
N TYR A 156 5.83 -17.59 -2.82
CA TYR A 156 6.80 -16.97 -3.71
C TYR A 156 7.40 -17.94 -4.73
N LYS A 157 7.51 -19.23 -4.41
CA LYS A 157 7.87 -20.26 -5.38
C LYS A 157 6.84 -20.35 -6.50
N LEU A 158 5.55 -20.36 -6.15
CA LEU A 158 4.45 -20.38 -7.12
C LEU A 158 4.54 -19.16 -8.07
N ILE A 159 4.75 -17.94 -7.52
CA ILE A 159 4.93 -16.75 -8.35
C ILE A 159 6.16 -16.89 -9.27
N ALA A 160 7.29 -17.35 -8.73
CA ALA A 160 8.54 -17.50 -9.48
C ALA A 160 8.43 -18.49 -10.64
N THR A 161 7.55 -19.50 -10.54
CA THR A 161 7.26 -20.45 -11.63
C THR A 161 6.70 -19.74 -12.86
N TYR A 162 5.85 -18.75 -12.68
CA TYR A 162 5.18 -18.03 -13.78
C TYR A 162 5.83 -16.70 -14.12
N LEU A 163 6.49 -16.07 -13.16
CA LEU A 163 7.23 -14.81 -13.31
C LEU A 163 8.60 -14.93 -12.62
N PRO A 164 9.60 -15.52 -13.28
CA PRO A 164 10.94 -15.69 -12.70
C PRO A 164 11.60 -14.37 -12.28
N ASP A 165 11.25 -13.28 -12.99
CA ASP A 165 11.71 -11.90 -12.76
C ASP A 165 10.84 -11.11 -11.77
N TYR A 166 10.00 -11.78 -10.96
CA TYR A 166 9.02 -11.12 -10.07
C TYR A 166 9.65 -10.08 -9.13
N LYS A 167 10.90 -10.29 -8.68
CA LYS A 167 11.60 -9.33 -7.80
C LYS A 167 11.87 -7.99 -8.48
N GLU A 168 12.14 -8.03 -9.79
CA GLU A 168 12.33 -6.82 -10.59
C GLU A 168 11.01 -6.12 -10.84
N ARG A 169 9.95 -6.89 -11.10
CA ARG A 169 8.60 -6.36 -11.29
C ARG A 169 8.07 -5.65 -10.04
N ILE A 170 8.39 -6.14 -8.83
CA ILE A 170 8.08 -5.46 -7.57
C ILE A 170 8.72 -4.07 -7.52
N LYS A 171 9.94 -3.92 -8.02
CA LYS A 171 10.62 -2.61 -8.02
C LYS A 171 9.87 -1.58 -8.87
N LEU A 172 9.21 -2.01 -9.94
CA LEU A 172 8.41 -1.14 -10.80
C LEU A 172 7.18 -0.56 -10.10
N LEU A 173 6.67 -1.20 -9.04
CA LEU A 173 5.56 -0.68 -8.23
C LEU A 173 5.95 0.49 -7.30
N LYS A 174 7.24 0.84 -7.23
CA LYS A 174 7.70 1.94 -6.38
C LYS A 174 7.46 3.32 -7.00
N SER A 175 7.38 3.39 -8.31
CA SER A 175 7.19 4.66 -9.03
C SER A 175 6.22 4.45 -10.19
N PRO A 176 5.10 5.18 -10.24
CA PRO A 176 4.20 5.18 -11.40
C PRO A 176 4.92 5.76 -12.63
N ILE A 177 4.43 5.43 -13.82
CA ILE A 177 4.89 6.04 -15.06
C ILE A 177 4.51 7.53 -14.98
N LYS A 178 5.50 8.41 -15.13
CA LYS A 178 5.24 9.83 -15.35
C LYS A 178 4.89 9.99 -16.84
N GLU A 179 3.65 10.36 -17.12
CA GLU A 179 3.25 10.85 -18.43
C GLU A 179 3.81 12.25 -18.64
#